data_3dfddbce3462f53bc9285ce4a6629a05
#
_entry.id   3dfddbce3462f53bc9285ce4a6629a05
#
_cell.length_a   1.000
_cell.length_b   1.000
_cell.length_c   1.000
_cell.angle_alpha   90.00
_cell.angle_beta   90.00
_cell.angle_gamma   90.00
#
_symmetry.space_group_name_H-M   'P 1'
#
loop_
_entity.id
_entity.type
_entity.pdbx_description
1 polymer ?
#
loop_
_entity_poly.entity_id
_entity_poly.type
_entity_poly.pdbx_seq_one_letter_code
_entity_poly.pdbx_strand_id
1 'polypeptide(L)'
;MLKKVFLKTFKLDKFSQLLYRENSYNCIERFIERETSNYTISIQTNILLEKFQKYISQLSNADLAFLLIHSGLIPEHYKPDSSEETFYSKLCEDLIREWSVRIGFTKSYLPTMKSSTEDVTILNDRNELIVCDGKAFRLGRSQAAPNVKDMLKEGDISKWLHPHTSLYTTIGGMVVFPSTHDWKSSTDFYQYTSNKKQPILALNYEHLSYMLIKGITSDFIINSLKNYHEIFPEQLRKKDSKIKNRDKYYENFENFENYFFGDDLEFWNLFKEFSSIVINEKCFDTASKLTTRIDSVKASIIQNFLCTRQISQNPYPIRILPS
;
A
#
# COMPACT_ATOMS: atom_id res chain seq x y z
N MET A 1 -20.21 13.50 12.93
CA MET A 1 -19.83 14.91 12.97
C MET A 1 -18.46 15.14 12.34
N LEU A 2 -17.40 14.46 12.75
CA LEU A 2 -16.02 14.51 12.21
C LEU A 2 -15.96 14.29 10.71
N LYS A 3 -16.65 13.29 10.17
CA LYS A 3 -16.71 13.00 8.72
C LYS A 3 -17.18 14.20 7.88
N LYS A 4 -18.19 14.95 8.35
CA LYS A 4 -18.68 16.17 7.67
C LYS A 4 -17.66 17.31 7.72
N VAL A 5 -16.98 17.47 8.86
CA VAL A 5 -15.95 18.51 9.04
C VAL A 5 -14.77 18.22 8.14
N PHE A 6 -14.30 16.97 8.10
CA PHE A 6 -13.20 16.51 7.26
C PHE A 6 -13.52 16.76 5.78
N LEU A 7 -14.67 16.29 5.30
CA LEU A 7 -15.08 16.46 3.90
C LEU A 7 -15.19 17.94 3.51
N LYS A 8 -15.66 18.81 4.41
CA LYS A 8 -15.73 20.25 4.17
C LYS A 8 -14.35 20.91 4.14
N THR A 9 -13.47 20.53 5.07
CA THR A 9 -12.08 21.06 5.15
C THR A 9 -11.27 20.74 3.91
N PHE A 10 -11.48 19.57 3.32
CA PHE A 10 -10.77 19.15 2.09
C PHE A 10 -11.45 19.55 0.79
N LYS A 11 -12.57 20.29 0.82
CA LYS A 11 -13.42 20.52 -0.37
C LYS A 11 -13.82 19.20 -1.06
N LEU A 12 -14.01 18.15 -0.26
CA LEU A 12 -14.24 16.80 -0.71
C LEU A 12 -15.74 16.48 -0.88
N ASP A 13 -16.54 17.41 -1.33
CA ASP A 13 -17.96 17.14 -1.64
C ASP A 13 -18.11 16.01 -2.68
N LYS A 14 -17.11 15.85 -3.57
CA LYS A 14 -17.03 14.70 -4.46
C LYS A 14 -16.65 13.39 -3.75
N PHE A 15 -15.87 13.46 -2.67
CA PHE A 15 -15.51 12.27 -1.86
C PHE A 15 -16.67 11.77 -1.02
N SER A 16 -17.55 12.62 -0.54
CA SER A 16 -18.76 12.15 0.15
C SER A 16 -19.61 11.29 -0.77
N GLN A 17 -19.66 11.62 -2.06
CA GLN A 17 -20.35 10.81 -3.07
C GLN A 17 -19.59 9.53 -3.41
N LEU A 18 -18.26 9.55 -3.39
CA LEU A 18 -17.42 8.36 -3.62
C LEU A 18 -17.45 7.41 -2.42
N LEU A 19 -17.42 7.92 -1.20
CA LEU A 19 -17.51 7.14 0.04
C LEU A 19 -18.83 6.36 0.18
N TYR A 20 -19.89 6.80 -0.46
CA TYR A 20 -21.22 6.17 -0.42
C TYR A 20 -21.54 5.32 -1.66
N ARG A 21 -20.67 5.32 -2.67
CA ARG A 21 -20.83 4.42 -3.82
C ARG A 21 -20.13 3.10 -3.50
N GLU A 22 -20.83 1.99 -3.61
CA GLU A 22 -20.30 0.61 -3.45
C GLU A 22 -18.99 0.36 -4.22
N ASN A 23 -18.64 1.28 -5.09
CA ASN A 23 -17.61 1.15 -6.10
C ASN A 23 -16.32 1.90 -5.79
N SER A 24 -16.24 2.72 -4.75
CA SER A 24 -15.12 3.64 -4.55
C SER A 24 -13.91 3.00 -3.88
N TYR A 25 -14.08 1.95 -3.09
CA TYR A 25 -13.01 1.36 -2.29
C TYR A 25 -12.10 0.39 -3.05
N ASN A 26 -12.50 -0.04 -4.23
CA ASN A 26 -11.80 -1.05 -5.01
C ASN A 26 -11.45 -0.55 -6.42
N CYS A 27 -11.01 0.72 -6.53
CA CYS A 27 -10.75 1.34 -7.82
C CYS A 27 -9.73 0.55 -8.66
N ILE A 28 -8.64 0.06 -8.06
CA ILE A 28 -7.62 -0.73 -8.77
C ILE A 28 -8.20 -2.07 -9.23
N GLU A 29 -8.86 -2.78 -8.32
CA GLU A 29 -9.51 -4.07 -8.60
C GLU A 29 -10.51 -3.95 -9.75
N ARG A 30 -11.36 -2.92 -9.72
CA ARG A 30 -12.34 -2.65 -10.78
C ARG A 30 -11.72 -2.25 -12.10
N PHE A 31 -10.61 -1.53 -12.03
CA PHE A 31 -9.86 -1.25 -13.25
C PHE A 31 -9.43 -2.58 -13.89
N ILE A 32 -8.85 -3.49 -13.09
CA ILE A 32 -8.44 -4.81 -13.58
C ILE A 32 -9.64 -5.60 -14.10
N GLU A 33 -10.73 -5.70 -13.33
CA GLU A 33 -11.97 -6.38 -13.74
C GLU A 33 -12.50 -5.86 -15.07
N ARG A 34 -12.61 -4.56 -15.22
CA ARG A 34 -13.11 -3.92 -16.45
C ARG A 34 -12.21 -4.22 -17.64
N GLU A 35 -10.91 -4.01 -17.50
CA GLU A 35 -9.96 -4.14 -18.61
C GLU A 35 -9.71 -5.60 -18.99
N THR A 36 -10.02 -6.55 -18.12
CA THR A 36 -9.92 -7.98 -18.38
C THR A 36 -11.27 -8.66 -18.61
N SER A 37 -12.34 -7.90 -18.78
CA SER A 37 -13.70 -8.42 -18.92
C SER A 37 -14.04 -9.46 -17.86
N ASN A 38 -13.91 -9.09 -16.59
CA ASN A 38 -14.06 -9.97 -15.43
C ASN A 38 -13.12 -11.19 -15.48
N TYR A 39 -11.84 -10.94 -15.75
CA TYR A 39 -10.78 -11.95 -15.77
C TYR A 39 -10.90 -13.02 -16.87
N THR A 40 -11.69 -12.77 -17.90
CA THR A 40 -11.80 -13.68 -19.07
C THR A 40 -10.71 -13.44 -20.11
N ILE A 41 -10.10 -12.25 -20.10
CA ILE A 41 -9.00 -11.86 -21.01
C ILE A 41 -7.70 -11.80 -20.20
N SER A 42 -6.63 -12.36 -20.76
CA SER A 42 -5.30 -12.36 -20.15
C SER A 42 -4.77 -10.94 -19.93
N ILE A 43 -4.13 -10.71 -18.79
CA ILE A 43 -3.51 -9.43 -18.44
C ILE A 43 -2.31 -9.16 -19.36
N GLN A 44 -2.44 -8.11 -20.17
CA GLN A 44 -1.35 -7.57 -20.95
C GLN A 44 -0.74 -6.37 -20.20
N THR A 45 0.22 -6.67 -19.33
CA THR A 45 0.76 -5.74 -18.32
C THR A 45 1.12 -4.37 -18.89
N ASN A 46 1.87 -4.31 -19.98
CA ASN A 46 2.33 -3.02 -20.52
C ASN A 46 1.16 -2.15 -21.02
N ILE A 47 0.24 -2.76 -21.78
CA ILE A 47 -0.93 -2.04 -22.33
C ILE A 47 -1.83 -1.54 -21.21
N LEU A 48 -2.09 -2.38 -20.23
CA LEU A 48 -2.97 -2.02 -19.12
C LEU A 48 -2.30 -1.01 -18.18
N LEU A 49 -0.97 -1.07 -18.02
CA LEU A 49 -0.23 -0.08 -17.25
C LEU A 49 -0.32 1.31 -17.89
N GLU A 50 -0.13 1.43 -19.21
CA GLU A 50 -0.29 2.68 -19.94
C GLU A 50 -1.72 3.26 -19.79
N LYS A 51 -2.74 2.42 -19.87
CA LYS A 51 -4.13 2.83 -19.64
C LYS A 51 -4.34 3.32 -18.20
N PHE A 52 -3.73 2.65 -17.24
CA PHE A 52 -3.82 3.05 -15.83
C PHE A 52 -3.11 4.37 -15.58
N GLN A 53 -1.91 4.56 -16.14
CA GLN A 53 -1.17 5.82 -16.08
C GLN A 53 -2.00 6.98 -16.63
N LYS A 54 -2.63 6.79 -17.78
CA LYS A 54 -3.54 7.79 -18.35
C LYS A 54 -4.73 8.07 -17.44
N TYR A 55 -5.29 7.04 -16.78
CA TYR A 55 -6.40 7.21 -15.85
C TYR A 55 -5.97 8.02 -14.63
N ILE A 56 -4.89 7.62 -13.94
CA ILE A 56 -4.46 8.29 -12.70
C ILE A 56 -3.93 9.70 -12.94
N SER A 57 -3.31 9.97 -14.11
CA SER A 57 -2.83 11.32 -14.45
C SER A 57 -3.97 12.36 -14.57
N GLN A 58 -5.19 11.93 -14.82
CA GLN A 58 -6.38 12.79 -14.93
C GLN A 58 -7.06 13.05 -13.58
N LEU A 59 -6.70 12.31 -12.54
CA LEU A 59 -7.26 12.47 -11.20
C LEU A 59 -6.82 13.80 -10.57
N SER A 60 -7.68 14.43 -9.80
CA SER A 60 -7.25 15.52 -8.92
C SER A 60 -6.34 14.99 -7.82
N ASN A 61 -5.57 15.86 -7.16
CA ASN A 61 -4.77 15.45 -6.00
C ASN A 61 -5.62 14.83 -4.89
N ALA A 62 -6.83 15.31 -4.71
CA ALA A 62 -7.76 14.76 -3.73
C ALA A 62 -8.24 13.34 -4.12
N ASP A 63 -8.56 13.12 -5.40
CA ASP A 63 -8.98 11.80 -5.89
C ASP A 63 -7.82 10.79 -5.82
N LEU A 64 -6.59 11.21 -6.18
CA LEU A 64 -5.41 10.37 -6.06
C LEU A 64 -5.09 10.07 -4.59
N ALA A 65 -5.22 11.05 -3.70
CA ALA A 65 -5.02 10.86 -2.27
C ALA A 65 -6.01 9.84 -1.70
N PHE A 66 -7.28 9.90 -2.11
CA PHE A 66 -8.27 8.92 -1.72
C PHE A 66 -7.92 7.51 -2.24
N LEU A 67 -7.50 7.41 -3.49
CA LEU A 67 -7.07 6.13 -4.07
C LEU A 67 -5.87 5.54 -3.32
N LEU A 68 -4.90 6.35 -2.93
CA LEU A 68 -3.75 5.93 -2.15
C LEU A 68 -4.13 5.35 -0.78
N ILE A 69 -5.06 5.95 -0.05
CA ILE A 69 -5.45 5.50 1.31
C ILE A 69 -5.82 4.01 1.35
N HIS A 70 -6.51 3.51 0.32
CA HIS A 70 -6.96 2.13 0.27
C HIS A 70 -6.16 1.25 -0.70
N SER A 71 -5.01 1.74 -1.16
CA SER A 71 -4.06 0.99 -2.00
C SER A 71 -3.14 0.09 -1.17
N GLY A 72 -2.45 -0.81 -1.85
CA GLY A 72 -1.51 -1.74 -1.21
C GLY A 72 -2.16 -2.92 -0.49
N LEU A 73 -3.49 -2.98 -0.41
CA LEU A 73 -4.21 -4.11 0.19
C LEU A 73 -4.72 -5.02 -0.92
N ILE A 74 -3.99 -6.13 -1.14
CA ILE A 74 -4.28 -7.10 -2.21
C ILE A 74 -5.63 -7.75 -1.96
N PRO A 75 -6.53 -7.82 -2.96
CA PRO A 75 -7.81 -8.51 -2.82
C PRO A 75 -7.62 -10.00 -2.50
N GLU A 76 -8.27 -10.48 -1.44
CA GLU A 76 -8.12 -11.87 -0.97
C GLU A 76 -8.63 -12.93 -1.95
N HIS A 77 -9.49 -12.55 -2.89
CA HIS A 77 -9.97 -13.46 -3.91
C HIS A 77 -8.97 -13.70 -5.06
N TYR A 78 -7.89 -12.90 -5.17
CA TYR A 78 -6.80 -13.21 -6.08
C TYR A 78 -6.05 -14.45 -5.57
N LYS A 79 -5.65 -15.33 -6.48
CA LYS A 79 -4.80 -16.45 -6.10
C LYS A 79 -3.40 -15.94 -5.77
N PRO A 80 -2.73 -16.49 -4.76
CA PRO A 80 -1.32 -16.19 -4.53
C PRO A 80 -0.49 -16.43 -5.79
N ASP A 81 0.41 -15.49 -6.07
CA ASP A 81 1.32 -15.50 -7.22
C ASP A 81 0.60 -15.52 -8.60
N SER A 82 -0.66 -15.12 -8.62
CA SER A 82 -1.40 -14.98 -9.88
C SER A 82 -1.02 -13.72 -10.65
N SER A 83 -1.39 -13.68 -11.93
CA SER A 83 -1.20 -12.50 -12.77
C SER A 83 -1.98 -11.28 -12.25
N GLU A 84 -3.14 -11.50 -11.63
CA GLU A 84 -3.96 -10.45 -11.03
C GLU A 84 -3.27 -9.84 -9.80
N GLU A 85 -2.73 -10.66 -8.91
CA GLU A 85 -1.98 -10.18 -7.73
C GLU A 85 -0.73 -9.41 -8.14
N THR A 86 0.04 -9.99 -9.07
CA THR A 86 1.27 -9.35 -9.59
C THR A 86 0.94 -8.02 -10.26
N PHE A 87 -0.12 -7.99 -11.05
CA PHE A 87 -0.53 -6.77 -11.73
C PHE A 87 -1.09 -5.72 -10.77
N TYR A 88 -1.87 -6.14 -9.77
CA TYR A 88 -2.34 -5.24 -8.71
C TYR A 88 -1.17 -4.54 -8.01
N SER A 89 -0.14 -5.30 -7.63
CA SER A 89 1.07 -4.75 -7.02
C SER A 89 1.75 -3.74 -7.96
N LYS A 90 1.84 -4.06 -9.26
CA LYS A 90 2.42 -3.15 -10.25
C LYS A 90 1.64 -1.85 -10.42
N LEU A 91 0.32 -1.89 -10.29
CA LEU A 91 -0.49 -0.67 -10.28
C LEU A 91 -0.30 0.16 -9.00
N CYS A 92 -0.06 -0.48 -7.86
CA CYS A 92 0.31 0.22 -6.63
C CYS A 92 1.68 0.93 -6.76
N GLU A 93 2.67 0.30 -7.40
CA GLU A 93 3.95 0.93 -7.69
C GLU A 93 3.76 2.17 -8.60
N ASP A 94 2.89 2.08 -9.60
CA ASP A 94 2.62 3.22 -10.49
C ASP A 94 1.88 4.37 -9.78
N LEU A 95 1.05 4.07 -8.78
CA LEU A 95 0.49 5.12 -7.91
C LEU A 95 1.57 5.85 -7.12
N ILE A 96 2.59 5.14 -6.63
CA ILE A 96 3.73 5.76 -5.93
C ILE A 96 4.52 6.65 -6.91
N ARG A 97 4.73 6.19 -8.15
CA ARG A 97 5.37 6.98 -9.21
C ARG A 97 4.56 8.26 -9.49
N GLU A 98 3.24 8.14 -9.70
CA GLU A 98 2.39 9.29 -9.97
C GLU A 98 2.37 10.27 -8.80
N TRP A 99 2.27 9.77 -7.57
CA TRP A 99 2.40 10.59 -6.37
C TRP A 99 3.72 11.37 -6.37
N SER A 100 4.84 10.69 -6.63
CA SER A 100 6.15 11.32 -6.62
C SER A 100 6.27 12.44 -7.66
N VAL A 101 5.71 12.24 -8.86
CA VAL A 101 5.65 13.28 -9.91
C VAL A 101 4.89 14.51 -9.40
N ARG A 102 3.73 14.30 -8.76
CA ARG A 102 2.90 15.42 -8.28
C ARG A 102 3.48 16.23 -7.15
N ILE A 103 4.33 15.63 -6.33
CA ILE A 103 5.02 16.37 -5.27
C ILE A 103 6.32 17.02 -5.74
N GLY A 104 6.73 16.81 -7.01
CA GLY A 104 7.87 17.51 -7.62
C GLY A 104 9.05 16.64 -8.06
N PHE A 105 8.94 15.31 -7.99
CA PHE A 105 9.92 14.40 -8.61
C PHE A 105 9.51 14.10 -10.06
N THR A 106 9.64 15.11 -10.91
CA THR A 106 9.07 15.17 -12.26
C THR A 106 9.60 14.12 -13.24
N LYS A 107 10.77 13.53 -12.93
CA LYS A 107 11.44 12.51 -13.77
C LYS A 107 11.31 11.09 -13.22
N SER A 108 10.39 10.84 -12.29
CA SER A 108 10.18 9.51 -11.71
C SER A 108 9.63 8.52 -12.72
N TYR A 109 10.09 7.27 -12.65
CA TYR A 109 9.69 6.20 -13.56
C TYR A 109 9.68 4.83 -12.88
N LEU A 110 9.02 3.87 -13.55
CA LEU A 110 9.07 2.45 -13.20
C LEU A 110 10.22 1.80 -13.98
N PRO A 111 11.18 1.13 -13.31
CA PRO A 111 12.24 0.41 -14.01
C PRO A 111 11.68 -0.65 -14.96
N THR A 112 12.31 -0.80 -16.12
CA THR A 112 11.91 -1.80 -17.13
C THR A 112 12.46 -3.18 -16.84
N MET A 113 13.54 -3.28 -16.08
CA MET A 113 14.14 -4.56 -15.68
C MET A 113 13.34 -5.19 -14.54
N LYS A 114 13.02 -6.48 -14.71
CA LYS A 114 12.09 -7.21 -13.82
C LYS A 114 12.74 -7.87 -12.60
N SER A 115 14.04 -7.86 -12.47
CA SER A 115 14.72 -8.57 -11.38
C SER A 115 15.83 -7.75 -10.74
N SER A 116 15.84 -7.75 -9.43
CA SER A 116 16.91 -7.16 -8.60
C SER A 116 17.05 -5.62 -8.71
N THR A 117 15.98 -4.92 -9.10
CA THR A 117 15.91 -3.46 -9.12
C THR A 117 14.82 -2.96 -8.17
N GLU A 118 14.85 -1.67 -7.87
CA GLU A 118 13.77 -0.97 -7.17
C GLU A 118 12.45 -1.05 -7.94
N ASP A 119 11.33 -0.86 -7.23
CA ASP A 119 10.00 -0.82 -7.85
C ASP A 119 9.73 0.52 -8.53
N VAL A 120 10.20 1.62 -7.94
CA VAL A 120 10.08 2.97 -8.47
C VAL A 120 11.39 3.73 -8.31
N THR A 121 11.89 4.31 -9.40
CA THR A 121 12.96 5.30 -9.36
C THR A 121 12.35 6.68 -9.22
N ILE A 122 12.59 7.33 -8.09
CA ILE A 122 12.08 8.67 -7.78
C ILE A 122 13.17 9.68 -8.07
N LEU A 123 12.95 10.57 -9.05
CA LEU A 123 13.96 11.47 -9.57
C LEU A 123 13.39 12.87 -9.82
N ASN A 124 14.10 13.90 -9.37
CA ASN A 124 13.77 15.29 -9.61
C ASN A 124 14.64 15.95 -10.69
N ASP A 125 14.32 17.20 -11.01
CA ASP A 125 15.05 17.98 -12.02
C ASP A 125 16.48 18.35 -11.59
N ARG A 126 16.79 18.28 -10.29
CA ARG A 126 18.15 18.52 -9.75
C ARG A 126 19.02 17.27 -9.79
N ASN A 127 18.54 16.19 -10.43
CA ASN A 127 19.20 14.88 -10.48
C ASN A 127 19.42 14.25 -9.08
N GLU A 128 18.56 14.56 -8.12
CA GLU A 128 18.51 13.90 -6.82
C GLU A 128 17.61 12.67 -6.93
N LEU A 129 18.16 11.50 -6.56
CA LEU A 129 17.54 10.19 -6.77
C LEU A 129 17.28 9.47 -5.46
N ILE A 130 16.10 8.89 -5.36
CA ILE A 130 15.66 8.00 -4.29
C ILE A 130 15.18 6.71 -4.94
N VAL A 131 15.60 5.56 -4.43
CA VAL A 131 15.03 4.25 -4.82
C VAL A 131 13.86 3.91 -3.90
N CYS A 132 12.77 3.39 -4.46
CA CYS A 132 11.58 3.07 -3.70
C CYS A 132 11.16 1.62 -3.87
N ASP A 133 10.79 1.00 -2.76
CA ASP A 133 10.21 -0.34 -2.67
C ASP A 133 8.72 -0.20 -2.26
N GLY A 134 7.81 -0.56 -3.15
CA GLY A 134 6.36 -0.50 -2.94
C GLY A 134 5.81 -1.84 -2.47
N LYS A 135 5.27 -1.89 -1.25
CA LYS A 135 4.73 -3.11 -0.67
C LYS A 135 3.21 -3.17 -0.80
N ALA A 136 2.72 -4.34 -1.19
CA ALA A 136 1.32 -4.67 -1.14
C ALA A 136 1.12 -5.94 -0.29
N PHE A 137 0.11 -5.94 0.58
CA PHE A 137 -0.14 -7.02 1.52
C PHE A 137 -1.56 -7.56 1.40
N ARG A 138 -1.74 -8.81 1.79
CA ARG A 138 -3.07 -9.41 1.96
C ARG A 138 -3.59 -9.14 3.37
N LEU A 139 -4.87 -8.82 3.50
CA LEU A 139 -5.52 -8.60 4.80
C LEU A 139 -5.66 -9.87 5.62
N GLY A 140 -5.89 -11.01 4.97
CA GLY A 140 -6.14 -12.30 5.60
C GLY A 140 -4.89 -13.14 5.90
N ARG A 141 -3.70 -12.54 5.96
CA ARG A 141 -2.49 -13.30 6.31
C ARG A 141 -2.55 -13.82 7.74
N SER A 142 -2.06 -15.05 7.93
CA SER A 142 -1.93 -15.68 9.25
C SER A 142 -0.97 -14.91 10.19
N GLN A 143 -0.07 -14.12 9.62
CA GLN A 143 0.78 -13.19 10.36
C GLN A 143 0.16 -11.79 10.28
N ALA A 144 -0.11 -11.21 11.44
CA ALA A 144 -0.75 -9.90 11.56
C ALA A 144 0.07 -8.75 10.95
N ALA A 145 1.36 -8.95 10.73
CA ALA A 145 2.24 -8.02 10.02
C ALA A 145 3.34 -8.82 9.30
N PRO A 146 3.81 -8.39 8.13
CA PRO A 146 4.99 -8.96 7.52
C PRO A 146 6.20 -8.78 8.46
N ASN A 147 7.18 -9.66 8.33
CA ASN A 147 8.41 -9.51 9.07
C ASN A 147 9.09 -8.19 8.67
N VAL A 148 9.40 -7.35 9.64
CA VAL A 148 10.05 -6.04 9.38
C VAL A 148 11.34 -6.17 8.57
N LYS A 149 12.11 -7.25 8.79
CA LYS A 149 13.34 -7.54 8.03
C LYS A 149 13.07 -7.75 6.55
N ASP A 150 11.93 -8.32 6.22
CA ASP A 150 11.55 -8.58 4.83
C ASP A 150 11.01 -7.32 4.14
N MET A 151 10.57 -6.36 4.96
CA MET A 151 10.10 -5.06 4.46
C MET A 151 11.21 -4.06 4.24
N LEU A 152 12.06 -3.88 5.25
CA LEU A 152 13.14 -2.89 5.23
C LEU A 152 14.46 -3.57 4.86
N LYS A 153 14.57 -3.98 3.61
CA LYS A 153 15.76 -4.66 3.08
C LYS A 153 16.87 -3.65 2.77
N GLU A 154 17.54 -3.17 3.81
CA GLU A 154 18.65 -2.22 3.70
C GLU A 154 19.71 -2.62 2.66
N GLY A 155 20.04 -3.92 2.62
CA GLY A 155 21.00 -4.44 1.65
C GLY A 155 20.53 -4.32 0.20
N ASP A 156 19.23 -4.46 -0.05
CA ASP A 156 18.66 -4.30 -1.39
C ASP A 156 18.60 -2.82 -1.78
N ILE A 157 18.19 -1.92 -0.89
CA ILE A 157 18.23 -0.47 -1.12
C ILE A 157 19.65 -0.02 -1.51
N SER A 158 20.67 -0.47 -0.77
CA SER A 158 22.07 -0.14 -1.08
C SER A 158 22.51 -0.67 -2.45
N LYS A 159 22.09 -1.87 -2.82
CA LYS A 159 22.37 -2.46 -4.16
C LYS A 159 21.69 -1.66 -5.26
N TRP A 160 20.44 -1.25 -5.05
CA TRP A 160 19.68 -0.50 -6.07
C TRP A 160 20.21 0.93 -6.25
N LEU A 161 20.71 1.57 -5.18
CA LEU A 161 21.32 2.89 -5.30
C LEU A 161 22.67 2.86 -6.05
N HIS A 162 23.45 1.78 -5.90
CA HIS A 162 24.80 1.70 -6.44
C HIS A 162 24.90 1.98 -7.95
N PRO A 163 24.07 1.41 -8.83
CA PRO A 163 24.14 1.68 -10.28
C PRO A 163 23.89 3.15 -10.64
N HIS A 164 23.16 3.87 -9.81
CA HIS A 164 22.75 5.25 -10.05
C HIS A 164 23.81 6.27 -9.63
N THR A 165 24.78 5.90 -8.79
CA THR A 165 25.76 6.83 -8.20
C THR A 165 26.66 7.54 -9.21
N SER A 166 26.85 6.98 -10.40
CA SER A 166 27.65 7.59 -11.46
C SER A 166 26.91 8.71 -12.23
N LEU A 167 25.57 8.71 -12.20
CA LEU A 167 24.74 9.60 -13.01
C LEU A 167 23.95 10.61 -12.16
N TYR A 168 23.64 10.26 -10.91
CA TYR A 168 22.72 10.99 -10.06
C TYR A 168 23.29 11.20 -8.65
N THR A 169 22.79 12.21 -7.97
CA THR A 169 23.00 12.38 -6.54
C THR A 169 22.03 11.46 -5.79
N THR A 170 22.51 10.31 -5.35
CA THR A 170 21.70 9.37 -4.59
C THR A 170 21.47 9.88 -3.16
N ILE A 171 20.19 10.03 -2.77
CA ILE A 171 19.81 10.60 -1.48
C ILE A 171 19.54 9.50 -0.45
N GLY A 172 18.87 8.43 -0.84
CA GLY A 172 18.51 7.34 0.06
C GLY A 172 17.43 6.42 -0.52
N GLY A 173 16.80 5.65 0.35
CA GLY A 173 15.70 4.77 0.01
C GLY A 173 14.36 5.21 0.59
N MET A 174 13.30 4.71 0.01
CA MET A 174 11.95 4.83 0.54
C MET A 174 11.27 3.46 0.46
N VAL A 175 10.53 3.10 1.48
CA VAL A 175 9.65 1.94 1.47
C VAL A 175 8.24 2.41 1.73
N VAL A 176 7.33 2.09 0.81
CA VAL A 176 5.90 2.41 0.93
C VAL A 176 5.13 1.14 1.20
N PHE A 177 4.26 1.17 2.19
CA PHE A 177 3.49 -0.01 2.62
C PHE A 177 2.08 0.40 3.05
N PRO A 178 1.14 -0.56 3.14
CA PRO A 178 -0.18 -0.30 3.71
C PRO A 178 -0.09 0.17 5.16
N SER A 179 -1.17 0.70 5.68
CA SER A 179 -1.28 1.37 6.98
C SER A 179 -0.50 0.73 8.14
N THR A 180 -0.03 1.57 9.05
CA THR A 180 0.73 1.17 10.25
C THR A 180 -0.07 0.38 11.28
N HIS A 181 -1.38 0.25 11.16
CA HIS A 181 -2.20 -0.52 12.11
C HIS A 181 -1.81 -2.00 12.22
N ASP A 182 -1.15 -2.54 11.19
CA ASP A 182 -0.62 -3.92 11.19
C ASP A 182 0.61 -4.09 12.08
N TRP A 183 1.22 -3.00 12.51
CA TRP A 183 2.41 -3.01 13.35
C TRP A 183 2.04 -2.98 14.82
N LYS A 184 2.24 -4.11 15.49
CA LYS A 184 2.02 -4.18 16.94
C LYS A 184 3.08 -3.34 17.66
N SER A 185 2.72 -2.75 18.80
CA SER A 185 3.56 -1.90 19.64
C SER A 185 4.90 -2.52 20.10
N SER A 186 5.15 -3.81 19.84
CA SER A 186 6.38 -4.53 20.18
C SER A 186 7.23 -4.91 18.96
N THR A 187 6.99 -4.29 17.80
CA THR A 187 7.73 -4.60 16.58
C THR A 187 9.12 -3.97 16.56
N ASP A 188 10.05 -4.61 15.88
CA ASP A 188 11.41 -4.09 15.68
C ASP A 188 11.45 -3.00 14.58
N PHE A 189 10.29 -2.49 14.11
CA PHE A 189 10.17 -1.57 12.98
C PHE A 189 11.10 -0.36 13.12
N TYR A 190 11.06 0.31 14.26
CA TYR A 190 11.86 1.51 14.50
C TYR A 190 13.37 1.22 14.61
N GLN A 191 13.73 0.00 15.03
CA GLN A 191 15.12 -0.41 15.04
C GLN A 191 15.72 -0.46 13.64
N TYR A 192 14.93 -0.91 12.65
CA TYR A 192 15.38 -1.00 11.28
C TYR A 192 15.31 0.35 10.54
N THR A 193 14.42 1.25 10.94
CA THR A 193 14.33 2.60 10.37
C THR A 193 15.40 3.55 10.88
N SER A 194 16.04 3.27 12.01
CA SER A 194 17.08 4.15 12.61
C SER A 194 18.52 3.85 12.13
N ASN A 195 18.67 3.30 10.93
CA ASN A 195 19.98 2.98 10.37
C ASN A 195 20.72 4.24 9.89
N LYS A 196 21.89 4.50 10.50
CA LYS A 196 22.72 5.68 10.15
C LYS A 196 23.47 5.57 8.81
N LYS A 197 23.65 4.34 8.31
CA LYS A 197 24.47 4.09 7.12
C LYS A 197 23.70 4.32 5.83
N GLN A 198 22.43 3.98 5.83
CA GLN A 198 21.56 4.07 4.67
C GLN A 198 20.23 4.68 5.10
N PRO A 199 19.99 5.97 4.83
CA PRO A 199 18.70 6.60 5.11
C PRO A 199 17.58 5.91 4.34
N ILE A 200 16.56 5.44 5.05
CA ILE A 200 15.36 4.81 4.47
C ILE A 200 14.13 5.38 5.14
N LEU A 201 13.33 6.14 4.41
CA LEU A 201 12.03 6.58 4.88
C LEU A 201 11.02 5.45 4.71
N ALA A 202 10.42 5.04 5.82
CA ALA A 202 9.32 4.09 5.82
C ALA A 202 8.00 4.88 5.93
N LEU A 203 7.26 4.92 4.84
CA LEU A 203 6.01 5.67 4.71
C LEU A 203 4.87 4.69 4.43
N ASN A 204 3.68 4.99 4.94
CA ASN A 204 2.48 4.30 4.50
C ASN A 204 1.71 5.14 3.47
N TYR A 205 0.75 4.52 2.78
CA TYR A 205 -0.04 5.21 1.77
C TYR A 205 -0.82 6.41 2.33
N GLU A 206 -1.10 6.42 3.63
CA GLU A 206 -1.75 7.56 4.31
C GLU A 206 -0.83 8.78 4.35
N HIS A 207 0.48 8.59 4.58
CA HIS A 207 1.45 9.68 4.52
C HIS A 207 1.51 10.29 3.11
N LEU A 208 1.52 9.44 2.07
CA LEU A 208 1.52 9.90 0.69
C LEU A 208 0.26 10.71 0.36
N SER A 209 -0.89 10.22 0.81
CA SER A 209 -2.18 10.91 0.68
C SER A 209 -2.18 12.26 1.36
N TYR A 210 -1.72 12.30 2.61
CA TYR A 210 -1.62 13.52 3.40
C TYR A 210 -0.77 14.57 2.70
N MET A 211 0.39 14.18 2.18
CA MET A 211 1.29 15.08 1.47
C MET A 211 0.63 15.72 0.25
N LEU A 212 -0.13 14.95 -0.54
CA LEU A 212 -0.88 15.50 -1.68
C LEU A 212 -1.92 16.54 -1.26
N ILE A 213 -2.64 16.26 -0.19
CA ILE A 213 -3.72 17.14 0.30
C ILE A 213 -3.17 18.43 0.87
N LYS A 214 -2.04 18.35 1.57
CA LYS A 214 -1.38 19.49 2.19
C LYS A 214 -0.49 20.27 1.23
N GLY A 215 -0.25 19.77 0.03
CA GLY A 215 0.65 20.37 -0.94
C GLY A 215 2.12 20.33 -0.51
N ILE A 216 2.51 19.30 0.24
CA ILE A 216 3.89 19.08 0.65
C ILE A 216 4.71 18.67 -0.59
N THR A 217 5.87 19.28 -0.76
CA THR A 217 6.71 19.12 -1.95
C THR A 217 7.84 18.10 -1.75
N SER A 218 8.51 17.75 -2.85
CA SER A 218 9.68 16.86 -2.87
C SER A 218 10.81 17.31 -1.94
N ASP A 219 10.96 18.62 -1.72
CA ASP A 219 12.00 19.16 -0.84
C ASP A 219 11.86 18.64 0.59
N PHE A 220 10.65 18.40 1.05
CA PHE A 220 10.41 17.81 2.37
C PHE A 220 11.02 16.41 2.47
N ILE A 221 10.77 15.53 1.49
CA ILE A 221 11.32 14.17 1.46
C ILE A 221 12.85 14.20 1.37
N ILE A 222 13.39 15.05 0.50
CA ILE A 222 14.83 15.20 0.33
C ILE A 222 15.48 15.65 1.64
N ASN A 223 14.92 16.68 2.29
CA ASN A 223 15.43 17.18 3.55
C ASN A 223 15.30 16.15 4.67
N SER A 224 14.21 15.41 4.71
CA SER A 224 14.03 14.31 5.69
C SER A 224 15.11 13.24 5.53
N LEU A 225 15.46 12.86 4.31
CA LEU A 225 16.52 11.89 4.06
C LEU A 225 17.91 12.46 4.34
N LYS A 226 18.17 13.71 4.01
CA LYS A 226 19.45 14.38 4.30
C LYS A 226 19.69 14.59 5.80
N ASN A 227 18.62 14.87 6.54
CA ASN A 227 18.64 15.09 7.98
C ASN A 227 18.12 13.88 8.76
N TYR A 228 18.18 12.70 8.15
CA TYR A 228 17.61 11.46 8.69
C TYR A 228 18.04 11.15 10.12
N HIS A 229 19.30 11.42 10.45
CA HIS A 229 19.88 11.20 11.79
C HIS A 229 19.32 12.15 12.86
N GLU A 230 18.70 13.26 12.49
CA GLU A 230 18.00 14.16 13.43
C GLU A 230 16.61 13.61 13.77
N ILE A 231 15.96 12.95 12.81
CA ILE A 231 14.66 12.31 13.01
C ILE A 231 14.82 10.99 13.78
N PHE A 232 15.87 10.22 13.43
CA PHE A 232 16.19 8.92 14.04
C PHE A 232 17.62 8.93 14.61
N PRO A 233 17.86 9.64 15.73
CA PRO A 233 19.22 9.95 16.22
C PRO A 233 20.02 8.74 16.65
N GLU A 234 19.38 7.67 17.09
CA GLU A 234 20.04 6.47 17.56
C GLU A 234 19.50 5.21 16.93
N GLN A 235 20.41 4.38 16.40
CA GLN A 235 20.07 3.01 16.07
C GLN A 235 19.85 2.24 17.37
N LEU A 236 18.61 1.87 17.65
CA LEU A 236 18.28 1.00 18.78
C LEU A 236 18.94 -0.37 18.56
N ARG A 237 19.84 -0.75 19.44
CA ARG A 237 20.50 -2.06 19.35
C ARG A 237 19.47 -3.17 19.57
N LYS A 238 19.68 -4.32 18.93
CA LYS A 238 18.84 -5.51 19.14
C LYS A 238 18.73 -5.92 20.63
N LYS A 239 19.72 -5.55 21.45
CA LYS A 239 19.73 -5.63 22.92
C LYS A 239 18.68 -4.71 23.55
N ASP A 240 18.58 -3.49 23.06
CA ASP A 240 17.73 -2.45 23.64
C ASP A 240 16.27 -2.66 23.23
N SER A 241 16.02 -3.30 22.07
CA SER A 241 14.68 -3.68 21.64
C SER A 241 14.05 -4.79 22.49
N LYS A 242 14.84 -5.62 23.14
CA LYS A 242 14.39 -6.67 24.07
C LYS A 242 14.27 -6.18 25.51
N ILE A 243 14.91 -5.08 25.83
CA ILE A 243 14.84 -4.48 27.16
C ILE A 243 13.59 -3.62 27.16
N LYS A 244 12.67 -3.93 28.00
CA LYS A 244 11.47 -3.29 28.52
C LYS A 244 11.28 -1.76 28.31
N ASN A 245 12.09 -1.09 27.53
CA ASN A 245 12.02 0.33 27.22
C ASN A 245 11.19 0.54 25.94
N ARG A 246 9.91 0.15 26.02
CA ARG A 246 8.89 0.50 25.03
C ARG A 246 8.85 2.00 24.79
N ASP A 247 9.20 2.78 25.81
CA ASP A 247 9.15 4.25 25.79
C ASP A 247 10.08 4.86 24.72
N LYS A 248 11.27 4.32 24.50
CA LYS A 248 12.17 4.79 23.43
C LYS A 248 11.66 4.55 22.00
N TYR A 249 10.87 3.50 21.80
CA TYR A 249 10.23 3.25 20.52
C TYR A 249 9.13 4.27 20.22
N TYR A 250 8.31 4.55 21.23
CA TYR A 250 7.24 5.54 21.10
C TYR A 250 7.83 6.94 20.93
N GLU A 251 8.88 7.26 21.65
CA GLU A 251 9.61 8.52 21.54
C GLU A 251 10.13 8.75 20.11
N ASN A 252 10.73 7.74 19.48
CA ASN A 252 11.18 7.85 18.09
C ASN A 252 10.01 7.96 17.10
N PHE A 253 8.90 7.32 17.36
CA PHE A 253 7.72 7.47 16.53
C PHE A 253 7.05 8.83 16.70
N GLU A 254 6.94 9.30 17.93
CA GLU A 254 6.46 10.67 18.21
C GLU A 254 7.38 11.71 17.58
N ASN A 255 8.69 11.53 17.64
CA ASN A 255 9.64 12.41 16.96
C ASN A 255 9.46 12.39 15.43
N PHE A 256 9.22 11.23 14.83
CA PHE A 256 8.91 11.11 13.42
C PHE A 256 7.57 11.78 13.08
N GLU A 257 6.51 11.51 13.83
CA GLU A 257 5.22 12.15 13.62
C GLU A 257 5.32 13.68 13.82
N ASN A 258 6.00 14.16 14.85
CA ASN A 258 6.21 15.57 15.09
C ASN A 258 7.03 16.24 13.98
N TYR A 259 8.06 15.60 13.49
CA TYR A 259 8.84 16.09 12.36
C TYR A 259 8.00 16.10 11.08
N PHE A 260 7.23 15.06 10.85
CA PHE A 260 6.46 14.88 9.60
C PHE A 260 5.24 15.80 9.54
N PHE A 261 4.55 15.99 10.67
CA PHE A 261 3.27 16.71 10.72
C PHE A 261 3.38 18.08 11.40
N GLY A 262 4.48 18.36 12.13
CA GLY A 262 4.74 19.63 12.75
C GLY A 262 3.56 20.15 13.58
N ASP A 263 3.20 21.43 13.35
CA ASP A 263 2.09 22.09 14.05
C ASP A 263 0.69 21.61 13.61
N ASP A 264 0.61 20.62 12.71
CA ASP A 264 -0.63 20.15 12.08
C ASP A 264 -1.09 18.79 12.62
N LEU A 265 -0.68 18.45 13.82
CA LEU A 265 -0.96 17.14 14.44
C LEU A 265 -2.46 16.88 14.61
N GLU A 266 -3.25 17.92 14.88
CA GLU A 266 -4.71 17.81 14.96
C GLU A 266 -5.32 17.36 13.63
N PHE A 267 -4.87 17.97 12.54
CA PHE A 267 -5.31 17.60 11.22
C PHE A 267 -4.87 16.19 10.83
N TRP A 268 -3.63 15.80 11.16
CA TRP A 268 -3.14 14.45 10.97
C TRP A 268 -3.99 13.41 11.73
N ASN A 269 -4.37 13.69 12.96
CA ASN A 269 -5.22 12.79 13.73
C ASN A 269 -6.62 12.62 13.09
N LEU A 270 -7.21 13.70 12.59
CA LEU A 270 -8.46 13.64 11.83
C LEU A 270 -8.30 12.83 10.54
N PHE A 271 -7.16 12.98 9.88
CA PHE A 271 -6.86 12.24 8.66
C PHE A 271 -6.69 10.75 8.95
N LYS A 272 -6.01 10.37 10.03
CA LYS A 272 -5.89 8.96 10.48
C LYS A 272 -7.24 8.33 10.79
N GLU A 273 -8.13 9.03 11.46
CA GLU A 273 -9.50 8.55 11.70
C GLU A 273 -10.24 8.30 10.38
N PHE A 274 -10.15 9.22 9.45
CA PHE A 274 -10.78 9.07 8.14
C PHE A 274 -10.21 7.89 7.36
N SER A 275 -8.89 7.75 7.30
CA SER A 275 -8.25 6.65 6.60
C SER A 275 -8.59 5.30 7.24
N SER A 276 -8.69 5.23 8.56
CA SER A 276 -9.16 4.04 9.27
C SER A 276 -10.58 3.64 8.87
N ILE A 277 -11.48 4.61 8.69
CA ILE A 277 -12.83 4.32 8.19
C ILE A 277 -12.79 3.74 6.79
N VAL A 278 -12.01 4.36 5.89
CA VAL A 278 -11.86 3.89 4.50
C VAL A 278 -11.30 2.48 4.45
N ILE A 279 -10.25 2.21 5.22
CA ILE A 279 -9.62 0.89 5.28
C ILE A 279 -10.59 -0.16 5.84
N ASN A 280 -11.30 0.16 6.92
CA ASN A 280 -12.28 -0.75 7.50
C ASN A 280 -13.43 -1.09 6.54
N GLU A 281 -13.94 -0.10 5.80
CA GLU A 281 -14.97 -0.34 4.79
C GLU A 281 -14.43 -1.22 3.65
N LYS A 282 -13.20 -1.01 3.21
CA LYS A 282 -12.54 -1.90 2.24
C LYS A 282 -12.37 -3.32 2.78
N CYS A 283 -11.94 -3.48 4.02
CA CYS A 283 -11.82 -4.78 4.66
C CYS A 283 -13.16 -5.52 4.70
N PHE A 284 -14.23 -4.80 5.02
CA PHE A 284 -15.58 -5.35 5.06
C PHE A 284 -16.06 -5.80 3.66
N ASP A 285 -15.86 -4.98 2.64
CA ASP A 285 -16.18 -5.34 1.25
C ASP A 285 -15.39 -6.58 0.79
N THR A 286 -14.09 -6.64 1.10
CA THR A 286 -13.23 -7.78 0.80
C THR A 286 -13.72 -9.06 1.50
N ALA A 287 -14.09 -8.98 2.78
CA ALA A 287 -14.62 -10.11 3.53
C ALA A 287 -15.96 -10.59 2.96
N SER A 288 -16.83 -9.69 2.56
CA SER A 288 -18.12 -10.00 1.93
C SER A 288 -17.93 -10.74 0.59
N LYS A 289 -17.04 -10.23 -0.27
CA LYS A 289 -16.71 -10.87 -1.55
C LYS A 289 -16.12 -12.28 -1.37
N LEU A 290 -15.23 -12.43 -0.37
CA LEU A 290 -14.64 -13.73 -0.05
C LEU A 290 -15.70 -14.72 0.40
N THR A 291 -16.63 -14.32 1.25
CA THR A 291 -17.76 -15.15 1.71
C THR A 291 -18.61 -15.59 0.52
N THR A 292 -19.02 -14.68 -0.35
CA THR A 292 -19.81 -14.98 -1.55
C THR A 292 -19.08 -15.99 -2.44
N ARG A 293 -17.77 -15.86 -2.62
CA ARG A 293 -16.97 -16.80 -3.40
C ARG A 293 -16.89 -18.18 -2.76
N ILE A 294 -16.69 -18.25 -1.44
CA ILE A 294 -16.68 -19.53 -0.71
C ILE A 294 -18.03 -20.24 -0.89
N ASP A 295 -19.13 -19.53 -0.78
CA ASP A 295 -20.46 -20.11 -0.94
C ASP A 295 -20.72 -20.57 -2.38
N SER A 296 -20.25 -19.84 -3.38
CA SER A 296 -20.36 -20.26 -4.78
C SER A 296 -19.52 -21.51 -5.08
N VAL A 297 -18.33 -21.62 -4.52
CA VAL A 297 -17.47 -22.81 -4.64
C VAL A 297 -18.10 -24.02 -3.96
N LYS A 298 -18.66 -23.84 -2.75
CA LYS A 298 -19.39 -24.91 -2.05
C LYS A 298 -20.59 -25.40 -2.87
N ALA A 299 -21.38 -24.47 -3.41
CA ALA A 299 -22.52 -24.80 -4.26
C ALA A 299 -22.10 -25.58 -5.51
N SER A 300 -21.03 -25.15 -6.19
CA SER A 300 -20.47 -25.83 -7.35
C SER A 300 -20.00 -27.26 -7.02
N ILE A 301 -19.30 -27.45 -5.89
CA ILE A 301 -18.83 -28.73 -5.43
C ILE A 301 -20.03 -29.65 -5.15
N ILE A 302 -21.05 -29.18 -4.46
CA ILE A 302 -22.28 -29.92 -4.17
C ILE A 302 -22.99 -30.30 -5.46
N GLN A 303 -23.13 -29.37 -6.39
CA GLN A 303 -23.78 -29.64 -7.68
C GLN A 303 -23.02 -30.69 -8.50
N ASN A 304 -21.69 -30.55 -8.61
CA ASN A 304 -20.87 -31.56 -9.30
C ASN A 304 -20.95 -32.93 -8.64
N PHE A 305 -20.99 -32.97 -7.31
CA PHE A 305 -21.15 -34.22 -6.57
C PHE A 305 -22.52 -34.87 -6.81
N LEU A 306 -23.58 -34.07 -6.89
CA LEU A 306 -24.93 -34.56 -7.19
C LEU A 306 -25.03 -35.01 -8.65
N CYS A 307 -24.46 -34.30 -9.60
CA CYS A 307 -24.45 -34.69 -11.02
C CYS A 307 -23.66 -35.98 -11.27
N THR A 308 -22.51 -36.17 -10.64
CA THR A 308 -21.72 -37.40 -10.76
C THR A 308 -22.43 -38.60 -10.15
N ARG A 309 -23.30 -38.42 -9.17
CA ARG A 309 -24.13 -39.52 -8.62
C ARG A 309 -25.37 -39.84 -9.43
N GLN A 310 -25.92 -38.88 -10.17
CA GLN A 310 -27.04 -39.18 -11.09
C GLN A 310 -26.66 -40.08 -12.26
N ILE A 311 -25.35 -40.18 -12.58
CA ILE A 311 -24.84 -41.05 -13.64
C ILE A 311 -24.70 -42.51 -13.16
N SER A 312 -24.59 -42.74 -11.86
CA SER A 312 -24.66 -44.09 -11.30
C SER A 312 -26.10 -44.39 -10.87
N GLN A 313 -26.85 -45.03 -11.74
CA GLN A 313 -28.17 -45.61 -11.41
C GLN A 313 -27.99 -46.69 -10.31
N ASN A 314 -27.95 -46.26 -9.09
CA ASN A 314 -27.97 -47.13 -7.93
C ASN A 314 -29.18 -46.78 -7.06
N PRO A 315 -30.09 -47.74 -6.80
CA PRO A 315 -31.42 -47.48 -6.26
C PRO A 315 -31.49 -47.24 -4.75
N TYR A 316 -30.38 -46.90 -4.08
CA TYR A 316 -30.40 -46.65 -2.63
C TYR A 316 -30.47 -45.15 -2.31
N PRO A 317 -31.59 -44.71 -1.71
CA PRO A 317 -31.69 -43.31 -1.28
C PRO A 317 -30.74 -43.07 -0.09
N ILE A 318 -29.89 -42.07 -0.24
CA ILE A 318 -29.05 -41.59 0.87
C ILE A 318 -29.96 -40.83 1.84
N ARG A 319 -30.12 -41.35 3.05
CA ARG A 319 -30.67 -40.59 4.17
C ARG A 319 -29.67 -39.50 4.58
N ILE A 320 -29.98 -38.24 4.33
CA ILE A 320 -29.31 -37.10 4.94
C ILE A 320 -29.81 -37.03 6.37
N LEU A 321 -28.94 -37.24 7.34
CA LEU A 321 -29.24 -36.97 8.75
C LEU A 321 -29.17 -35.47 8.96
N PRO A 322 -30.18 -34.86 9.60
CA PRO A 322 -30.11 -33.45 9.97
C PRO A 322 -29.10 -33.29 11.09
N SER A 323 -28.31 -32.18 10.96
CA SER A 323 -27.35 -31.72 11.95
C SER A 323 -28.00 -31.15 13.19
#